data_ccf79d0580771c6949b09d54dad95cac
#
_entry.id   ccf79d0580771c6949b09d54dad95cac
#
_cell.length_a   1.000
_cell.length_b   1.000
_cell.length_c   1.000
_cell.angle_alpha   90.00
_cell.angle_beta   90.00
_cell.angle_gamma   90.00
#
_symmetry.space_group_name_H-M   'P 1'
#
loop_
_entity.id
_entity.type
_entity.pdbx_description
1 polymer ?
#
loop_
_entity_poly.entity_id
_entity_poly.type
_entity_poly.pdbx_seq_one_letter_code
_entity_poly.pdbx_strand_id
1 'polypeptide(L)'
;MLYFFLLYVKKKYILDRYEKEKKVIAYYVNNNERIMEQSNKALHEKYEFCNIRRDEIEQAVKIEAICFPPNEACTYEHMVPRIENAPDLFLVAVDRKTGKMAAFLNGLATNREHLTDDFFTNADLHDPAGANIMLLGLDVLPEHQQQGLARELMEQYKEREQVKGRKKLILTCLPDKVEMYKKFGFKDHGIGDSVWGGEAWNEMDIVLE
;
A
#
# COMPACT_ATOMS: atom_id res chain seq x y z
N MET A 1 -29.94 37.36 38.94
CA MET A 1 -29.81 35.97 39.42
C MET A 1 -30.26 34.94 38.38
N LEU A 2 -31.44 35.07 37.80
CA LEU A 2 -31.99 34.07 36.80
C LEU A 2 -31.13 33.90 35.55
N TYR A 3 -30.53 34.97 34.99
CA TYR A 3 -29.71 34.96 33.80
C TYR A 3 -28.40 34.15 33.99
N PHE A 4 -27.73 34.31 35.13
CA PHE A 4 -26.52 33.53 35.44
C PHE A 4 -26.82 32.05 35.70
N PHE A 5 -27.97 31.73 36.25
CA PHE A 5 -28.41 30.34 36.41
C PHE A 5 -28.67 29.65 35.05
N LEU A 6 -29.35 30.35 34.13
CA LEU A 6 -29.60 29.86 32.79
C LEU A 6 -28.30 29.62 31.99
N LEU A 7 -27.32 30.53 32.11
CA LEU A 7 -26.00 30.37 31.49
C LEU A 7 -25.24 29.18 32.08
N TYR A 8 -25.29 28.98 33.40
CA TYR A 8 -24.66 27.83 34.06
C TYR A 8 -25.28 26.52 33.62
N VAL A 9 -26.60 26.41 33.57
CA VAL A 9 -27.31 25.21 33.12
C VAL A 9 -26.97 24.90 31.64
N LYS A 10 -26.95 25.92 30.76
CA LYS A 10 -26.60 25.78 29.36
C LYS A 10 -25.14 25.30 29.16
N LYS A 11 -24.21 25.90 29.95
CA LYS A 11 -22.80 25.49 29.93
C LYS A 11 -22.61 24.06 30.42
N LYS A 12 -23.31 23.65 31.48
CA LYS A 12 -23.27 22.30 32.02
C LYS A 12 -23.81 21.29 31.00
N TYR A 13 -24.94 21.59 30.35
CA TYR A 13 -25.52 20.72 29.29
C TYR A 13 -24.58 20.51 28.10
N ILE A 14 -23.90 21.59 27.65
CA ILE A 14 -22.92 21.53 26.57
C ILE A 14 -21.73 20.66 26.97
N LEU A 15 -21.21 20.81 28.18
CA LEU A 15 -20.10 20.01 28.69
C LEU A 15 -20.47 18.52 28.80
N ASP A 16 -21.62 18.20 29.35
CA ASP A 16 -22.09 16.82 29.51
C ASP A 16 -22.29 16.13 28.14
N ARG A 17 -22.80 16.88 27.16
CA ARG A 17 -22.93 16.41 25.78
C ARG A 17 -21.57 16.14 25.14
N TYR A 18 -20.61 17.05 25.29
CA TYR A 18 -19.24 16.90 24.76
C TYR A 18 -18.53 15.69 25.34
N GLU A 19 -18.62 15.48 26.66
CA GLU A 19 -18.03 14.32 27.33
C GLU A 19 -18.69 13.00 26.88
N LYS A 20 -19.99 13.00 26.62
CA LYS A 20 -20.71 11.84 26.09
C LYS A 20 -20.25 11.52 24.66
N GLU A 21 -20.12 12.54 23.81
CA GLU A 21 -19.63 12.37 22.43
C GLU A 21 -18.18 11.86 22.41
N LYS A 22 -17.29 12.39 23.26
CA LYS A 22 -15.92 11.87 23.42
C LYS A 22 -15.88 10.38 23.79
N LYS A 23 -16.70 9.96 24.76
CA LYS A 23 -16.76 8.54 25.15
C LYS A 23 -17.24 7.64 24.02
N VAL A 24 -18.20 8.09 23.23
CA VAL A 24 -18.70 7.36 22.06
C VAL A 24 -17.60 7.23 21.01
N ILE A 25 -16.90 8.33 20.70
CA ILE A 25 -15.78 8.32 19.75
C ILE A 25 -14.68 7.36 20.23
N ALA A 26 -14.25 7.46 21.50
CA ALA A 26 -13.25 6.59 22.08
C ALA A 26 -13.65 5.10 22.02
N TYR A 27 -14.91 4.79 22.26
CA TYR A 27 -15.43 3.42 22.13
C TYR A 27 -15.32 2.88 20.70
N TYR A 28 -15.69 3.70 19.69
CA TYR A 28 -15.58 3.30 18.28
C TYR A 28 -14.13 3.16 17.84
N VAL A 29 -13.23 4.07 18.26
CA VAL A 29 -11.79 3.99 17.96
C VAL A 29 -11.22 2.69 18.53
N ASN A 30 -11.40 2.44 19.82
CA ASN A 30 -10.87 1.24 20.49
C ASN A 30 -11.43 -0.07 19.89
N ASN A 31 -12.71 -0.09 19.51
CA ASN A 31 -13.29 -1.26 18.84
C ASN A 31 -12.71 -1.50 17.44
N ASN A 32 -12.52 -0.42 16.67
CA ASN A 32 -11.92 -0.53 15.34
C ASN A 32 -10.46 -1.00 15.44
N GLU A 33 -9.67 -0.48 16.39
CA GLU A 33 -8.30 -0.94 16.64
C GLU A 33 -8.26 -2.43 16.98
N ARG A 34 -9.13 -2.91 17.89
CA ARG A 34 -9.21 -4.35 18.22
C ARG A 34 -9.59 -5.22 17.03
N ILE A 35 -10.52 -4.78 16.19
CA ILE A 35 -10.92 -5.49 14.97
C ILE A 35 -9.74 -5.56 13.99
N MET A 36 -9.00 -4.45 13.83
CA MET A 36 -7.81 -4.39 12.98
C MET A 36 -6.71 -5.31 13.51
N GLU A 37 -6.40 -5.29 14.80
CA GLU A 37 -5.42 -6.19 15.43
C GLU A 37 -5.77 -7.66 15.23
N GLN A 38 -7.05 -8.03 15.39
CA GLN A 38 -7.51 -9.41 15.17
C GLN A 38 -7.41 -9.81 13.69
N SER A 39 -7.74 -8.90 12.78
CA SER A 39 -7.62 -9.11 11.33
C SER A 39 -6.15 -9.31 10.93
N ASN A 40 -5.25 -8.45 11.41
CA ASN A 40 -3.82 -8.55 11.13
C ASN A 40 -3.25 -9.85 11.71
N LYS A 41 -3.62 -10.23 12.93
CA LYS A 41 -3.22 -11.50 13.52
C LYS A 41 -3.63 -12.69 12.65
N ALA A 42 -4.88 -12.74 12.19
CA ALA A 42 -5.37 -13.79 11.30
C ALA A 42 -4.61 -13.84 9.96
N LEU A 43 -4.24 -12.67 9.40
CA LEU A 43 -3.41 -12.60 8.21
C LEU A 43 -2.01 -13.19 8.46
N HIS A 44 -1.35 -12.83 9.57
CA HIS A 44 -0.03 -13.34 9.92
C HIS A 44 -0.02 -14.84 10.30
N GLU A 45 -1.14 -15.36 10.80
CA GLU A 45 -1.32 -16.81 10.98
C GLU A 45 -1.44 -17.54 9.64
N LYS A 46 -2.05 -16.92 8.65
CA LYS A 46 -2.28 -17.51 7.32
C LYS A 46 -1.11 -17.28 6.36
N TYR A 47 -0.49 -16.11 6.37
CA TYR A 47 0.57 -15.74 5.44
C TYR A 47 1.88 -15.45 6.15
N GLU A 48 2.97 -15.74 5.46
CA GLU A 48 4.31 -15.28 5.79
C GLU A 48 4.67 -14.12 4.87
N PHE A 49 5.18 -13.03 5.46
CA PHE A 49 5.62 -11.85 4.72
C PHE A 49 7.15 -11.80 4.72
N CYS A 50 7.76 -11.87 3.56
CA CYS A 50 9.22 -11.90 3.41
C CYS A 50 9.65 -11.26 2.09
N ASN A 51 10.96 -11.09 1.90
CA ASN A 51 11.48 -10.70 0.58
C ASN A 51 11.42 -11.89 -0.36
N ILE A 52 11.21 -11.60 -1.65
CA ILE A 52 11.24 -12.62 -2.69
C ILE A 52 12.59 -13.33 -2.75
N ARG A 53 12.58 -14.62 -3.07
CA ARG A 53 13.77 -15.38 -3.37
C ARG A 53 13.95 -15.52 -4.88
N ARG A 54 15.18 -15.72 -5.32
CA ARG A 54 15.51 -15.85 -6.75
C ARG A 54 14.80 -17.05 -7.43
N ASP A 55 14.58 -18.12 -6.69
CA ASP A 55 13.86 -19.31 -7.18
C ASP A 55 12.34 -19.12 -7.29
N GLU A 56 11.81 -17.97 -6.87
CA GLU A 56 10.39 -17.61 -6.95
C GLU A 56 10.04 -16.72 -8.15
N ILE A 57 11.01 -16.34 -8.99
CA ILE A 57 10.81 -15.45 -10.15
C ILE A 57 9.68 -15.94 -11.06
N GLU A 58 9.69 -17.24 -11.45
CA GLU A 58 8.65 -17.78 -12.30
C GLU A 58 7.25 -17.72 -11.68
N GLN A 59 7.17 -17.79 -10.34
CA GLN A 59 5.91 -17.67 -9.64
C GLN A 59 5.41 -16.23 -9.65
N ALA A 60 6.29 -15.24 -9.45
CA ALA A 60 5.97 -13.83 -9.55
C ALA A 60 5.44 -13.46 -10.94
N VAL A 61 6.13 -13.90 -12.01
CA VAL A 61 5.69 -13.67 -13.39
C VAL A 61 4.30 -14.26 -13.67
N LYS A 62 4.02 -15.46 -13.15
CA LYS A 62 2.69 -16.08 -13.31
C LYS A 62 1.59 -15.29 -12.56
N ILE A 63 1.89 -14.79 -11.39
CA ILE A 63 0.96 -13.99 -10.61
C ILE A 63 0.67 -12.67 -11.32
N GLU A 64 1.70 -11.98 -11.79
CA GLU A 64 1.57 -10.75 -12.59
C GLU A 64 0.66 -10.96 -13.82
N ALA A 65 0.90 -12.03 -14.59
CA ALA A 65 0.09 -12.35 -15.77
C ALA A 65 -1.38 -12.72 -15.45
N ILE A 66 -1.68 -13.08 -14.19
CA ILE A 66 -3.05 -13.32 -13.72
C ILE A 66 -3.69 -12.00 -13.27
N CYS A 67 -2.91 -11.11 -12.66
CA CYS A 67 -3.41 -9.87 -12.05
C CYS A 67 -3.55 -8.72 -13.05
N PHE A 68 -2.72 -8.70 -14.11
CA PHE A 68 -2.69 -7.63 -15.11
C PHE A 68 -2.98 -8.14 -16.52
N PRO A 69 -3.58 -7.32 -17.39
CA PRO A 69 -3.73 -7.64 -18.79
C PRO A 69 -2.35 -7.69 -19.49
N PRO A 70 -2.22 -8.42 -20.61
CA PRO A 70 -0.93 -8.66 -21.28
C PRO A 70 -0.16 -7.41 -21.72
N ASN A 71 -0.85 -6.28 -21.96
CA ASN A 71 -0.25 -5.00 -22.35
C ASN A 71 0.28 -4.20 -21.16
N GLU A 72 -0.04 -4.60 -19.92
CA GLU A 72 0.40 -3.93 -18.68
C GLU A 72 1.34 -4.82 -17.87
N ALA A 73 1.15 -6.15 -17.91
CA ALA A 73 1.89 -7.11 -17.11
C ALA A 73 3.40 -7.06 -17.38
N CYS A 74 4.19 -7.12 -16.30
CA CYS A 74 5.64 -7.25 -16.38
C CYS A 74 6.04 -8.61 -16.98
N THR A 75 6.85 -8.59 -18.03
CA THR A 75 7.35 -9.81 -18.67
C THR A 75 8.45 -10.47 -17.83
N TYR A 76 8.79 -11.73 -18.16
CA TYR A 76 9.89 -12.43 -17.51
C TYR A 76 11.23 -11.68 -17.65
N GLU A 77 11.52 -11.13 -18.84
CA GLU A 77 12.74 -10.38 -19.13
C GLU A 77 12.89 -9.11 -18.26
N HIS A 78 11.78 -8.49 -17.89
CA HIS A 78 11.78 -7.30 -17.01
C HIS A 78 11.67 -7.68 -15.52
N MET A 79 11.00 -8.77 -15.17
CA MET A 79 10.86 -9.23 -13.79
C MET A 79 12.19 -9.73 -13.21
N VAL A 80 13.00 -10.46 -13.99
CA VAL A 80 14.31 -10.98 -13.54
C VAL A 80 15.22 -9.85 -13.03
N PRO A 81 15.59 -8.82 -13.84
CA PRO A 81 16.47 -7.76 -13.36
C PRO A 81 15.83 -6.94 -12.24
N ARG A 82 14.51 -6.78 -12.19
CA ARG A 82 13.83 -6.11 -11.10
C ARG A 82 14.06 -6.82 -9.76
N ILE A 83 13.95 -8.15 -9.75
CA ILE A 83 14.19 -8.96 -8.55
C ILE A 83 15.69 -9.02 -8.23
N GLU A 84 16.57 -9.11 -9.22
CA GLU A 84 18.01 -9.18 -9.00
C GLU A 84 18.61 -7.87 -8.49
N ASN A 85 18.13 -6.71 -8.99
CA ASN A 85 18.66 -5.40 -8.62
C ASN A 85 18.07 -4.89 -7.28
N ALA A 86 16.81 -5.24 -6.97
CA ALA A 86 16.10 -4.71 -5.81
C ALA A 86 15.33 -5.79 -5.01
N PRO A 87 15.96 -6.89 -4.59
CA PRO A 87 15.27 -7.99 -3.89
C PRO A 87 14.68 -7.56 -2.54
N ASP A 88 15.27 -6.57 -1.89
CA ASP A 88 14.79 -6.00 -0.63
C ASP A 88 13.60 -5.04 -0.78
N LEU A 89 13.28 -4.63 -2.01
CA LEU A 89 12.09 -3.87 -2.39
C LEU A 89 11.02 -4.74 -3.06
N PHE A 90 11.13 -6.06 -2.95
CA PHE A 90 10.15 -7.02 -3.44
C PHE A 90 9.60 -7.84 -2.28
N LEU A 91 8.50 -7.36 -1.70
CA LEU A 91 7.82 -7.97 -0.55
C LEU A 91 6.77 -8.96 -1.05
N VAL A 92 6.81 -10.19 -0.56
CA VAL A 92 5.85 -11.25 -0.92
C VAL A 92 5.05 -11.72 0.30
N ALA A 93 3.82 -12.16 0.04
CA ALA A 93 2.99 -12.89 1.00
C ALA A 93 2.87 -14.35 0.55
N VAL A 94 3.41 -15.26 1.35
CA VAL A 94 3.40 -16.71 1.10
C VAL A 94 2.32 -17.36 1.97
N ASP A 95 1.39 -18.08 1.35
CA ASP A 95 0.38 -18.87 2.08
C ASP A 95 1.08 -20.02 2.82
N ARG A 96 1.03 -20.00 4.16
CA ARG A 96 1.71 -20.99 5.03
C ARG A 96 1.23 -22.42 4.83
N LYS A 97 -0.01 -22.60 4.36
CA LYS A 97 -0.61 -23.91 4.12
C LYS A 97 -0.06 -24.57 2.86
N THR A 98 0.15 -23.77 1.81
CA THR A 98 0.56 -24.28 0.49
C THR A 98 2.05 -24.07 0.20
N GLY A 99 2.71 -23.16 0.91
CA GLY A 99 4.07 -22.72 0.65
C GLY A 99 4.20 -21.91 -0.66
N LYS A 100 3.07 -21.43 -1.23
CA LYS A 100 3.05 -20.68 -2.49
C LYS A 100 2.81 -19.21 -2.25
N MET A 101 3.38 -18.36 -3.09
CA MET A 101 3.14 -16.93 -3.09
C MET A 101 1.67 -16.66 -3.46
N ALA A 102 1.02 -15.83 -2.64
CA ALA A 102 -0.37 -15.40 -2.80
C ALA A 102 -0.49 -13.97 -3.32
N ALA A 103 0.52 -13.15 -3.02
CA ALA A 103 0.55 -11.74 -3.37
C ALA A 103 1.97 -11.19 -3.28
N PHE A 104 2.22 -10.04 -3.92
CA PHE A 104 3.45 -9.28 -3.75
C PHE A 104 3.24 -7.78 -3.96
N LEU A 105 4.19 -6.99 -3.46
CA LEU A 105 4.35 -5.56 -3.72
C LEU A 105 5.82 -5.31 -4.03
N ASN A 106 6.10 -4.64 -5.14
CA ASN A 106 7.46 -4.35 -5.57
C ASN A 106 7.67 -2.92 -6.06
N GLY A 107 8.92 -2.49 -6.04
CA GLY A 107 9.30 -1.16 -6.52
C GLY A 107 10.79 -1.02 -6.73
N LEU A 108 11.20 0.16 -7.20
CA LEU A 108 12.59 0.56 -7.37
C LEU A 108 12.86 1.87 -6.65
N ALA A 109 13.99 1.97 -5.95
CA ALA A 109 14.41 3.21 -5.29
C ALA A 109 15.04 4.16 -6.30
N THR A 110 14.84 5.47 -6.11
CA THR A 110 15.37 6.53 -6.98
C THR A 110 15.30 7.90 -6.30
N ASN A 111 15.94 8.89 -6.90
CA ASN A 111 15.79 10.30 -6.51
C ASN A 111 14.82 11.07 -7.42
N ARG A 112 14.19 10.42 -8.41
CA ARG A 112 13.16 11.05 -9.23
C ARG A 112 11.89 11.29 -8.42
N GLU A 113 11.13 12.35 -8.79
CA GLU A 113 9.89 12.77 -8.11
C GLU A 113 8.62 12.27 -8.80
N HIS A 114 8.74 11.70 -10.00
CA HIS A 114 7.62 11.20 -10.82
C HIS A 114 7.93 9.82 -11.36
N LEU A 115 6.89 8.97 -11.43
CA LEU A 115 6.97 7.66 -12.07
C LEU A 115 6.82 7.82 -13.58
N THR A 116 7.84 7.40 -14.31
CA THR A 116 7.87 7.39 -15.78
C THR A 116 7.88 5.96 -16.30
N ASP A 117 7.38 5.73 -17.52
CA ASP A 117 7.14 4.38 -18.07
C ASP A 117 8.42 3.53 -18.19
N ASP A 118 9.60 4.17 -18.27
CA ASP A 118 10.89 3.46 -18.29
C ASP A 118 11.16 2.63 -17.02
N PHE A 119 10.55 2.95 -15.87
CA PHE A 119 10.65 2.12 -14.67
C PHE A 119 10.01 0.73 -14.84
N PHE A 120 9.02 0.59 -15.70
CA PHE A 120 8.39 -0.72 -15.92
C PHE A 120 9.27 -1.70 -16.70
N THR A 121 10.25 -1.19 -17.47
CA THR A 121 11.11 -2.01 -18.34
C THR A 121 12.59 -1.97 -18.01
N ASN A 122 13.04 -0.98 -17.21
CA ASN A 122 14.47 -0.76 -16.92
C ASN A 122 14.76 -0.76 -15.43
N ALA A 123 15.18 -1.90 -14.90
CA ALA A 123 15.56 -2.06 -13.50
C ALA A 123 16.90 -1.39 -13.13
N ASP A 124 17.72 -0.96 -14.12
CA ASP A 124 18.96 -0.22 -13.86
C ASP A 124 18.73 1.22 -13.37
N LEU A 125 17.46 1.66 -13.40
CA LEU A 125 17.04 2.91 -12.75
C LEU A 125 17.01 2.83 -11.23
N HIS A 126 17.21 1.63 -10.67
CA HIS A 126 17.31 1.43 -9.23
C HIS A 126 18.58 2.08 -8.67
N ASP A 127 18.38 3.00 -7.75
CA ASP A 127 19.43 3.58 -6.90
C ASP A 127 19.20 3.13 -5.45
N PRO A 128 20.02 2.23 -4.89
CA PRO A 128 19.85 1.78 -3.50
C PRO A 128 19.88 2.91 -2.47
N ALA A 129 20.45 4.06 -2.79
CA ALA A 129 20.48 5.26 -1.95
C ALA A 129 19.35 6.26 -2.27
N GLY A 130 18.51 5.98 -3.25
CA GLY A 130 17.42 6.86 -3.70
C GLY A 130 16.45 7.18 -2.57
N ALA A 131 15.99 8.43 -2.50
CA ALA A 131 15.11 8.89 -1.43
C ALA A 131 13.65 8.43 -1.60
N ASN A 132 13.22 8.12 -2.82
CA ASN A 132 11.86 7.78 -3.17
C ASN A 132 11.79 6.34 -3.68
N ILE A 133 10.60 5.72 -3.59
CA ILE A 133 10.33 4.42 -4.19
C ILE A 133 9.25 4.59 -5.27
N MET A 134 9.52 4.13 -6.48
CA MET A 134 8.52 3.93 -7.51
C MET A 134 7.91 2.54 -7.33
N LEU A 135 6.64 2.45 -6.94
CA LEU A 135 5.92 1.19 -6.81
C LEU A 135 5.46 0.75 -8.20
N LEU A 136 5.79 -0.49 -8.58
CA LEU A 136 5.61 -1.00 -9.94
C LEU A 136 4.55 -2.10 -10.07
N GLY A 137 4.21 -2.77 -8.98
CA GLY A 137 3.17 -3.80 -8.96
C GLY A 137 2.71 -4.09 -7.55
N LEU A 138 1.38 -4.16 -7.37
CA LEU A 138 0.69 -4.67 -6.18
C LEU A 138 -0.27 -5.75 -6.66
N ASP A 139 0.15 -6.98 -6.51
CA ASP A 139 -0.51 -8.15 -7.05
C ASP A 139 -1.08 -9.01 -5.94
N VAL A 140 -2.35 -9.38 -6.07
CA VAL A 140 -3.02 -10.32 -5.16
C VAL A 140 -3.81 -11.31 -6.02
N LEU A 141 -3.48 -12.58 -5.94
CA LEU A 141 -4.21 -13.63 -6.64
C LEU A 141 -5.71 -13.56 -6.32
N PRO A 142 -6.61 -13.80 -7.29
CA PRO A 142 -8.06 -13.65 -7.13
C PRO A 142 -8.62 -14.36 -5.90
N GLU A 143 -8.17 -15.58 -5.61
CA GLU A 143 -8.60 -16.38 -4.46
C GLU A 143 -8.13 -15.85 -3.10
N HIS A 144 -7.19 -14.90 -3.09
CA HIS A 144 -6.64 -14.24 -1.90
C HIS A 144 -7.10 -12.79 -1.76
N GLN A 145 -7.89 -12.27 -2.71
CA GLN A 145 -8.41 -10.90 -2.67
C GLN A 145 -9.48 -10.74 -1.58
N GLN A 146 -9.81 -9.47 -1.25
CA GLN A 146 -10.82 -9.07 -0.26
C GLN A 146 -10.59 -9.61 1.17
N GLN A 147 -9.37 -10.05 1.48
CA GLN A 147 -8.96 -10.55 2.80
C GLN A 147 -8.04 -9.56 3.56
N GLY A 148 -7.83 -8.36 3.02
CA GLY A 148 -6.95 -7.35 3.61
C GLY A 148 -5.48 -7.46 3.19
N LEU A 149 -5.11 -8.44 2.35
CA LEU A 149 -3.72 -8.75 2.02
C LEU A 149 -2.98 -7.61 1.31
N ALA A 150 -3.64 -6.90 0.36
CA ALA A 150 -3.07 -5.74 -0.29
C ALA A 150 -2.76 -4.58 0.70
N ARG A 151 -3.65 -4.37 1.67
CA ARG A 151 -3.44 -3.36 2.73
C ARG A 151 -2.25 -3.75 3.60
N GLU A 152 -2.18 -4.99 4.05
CA GLU A 152 -1.10 -5.47 4.91
C GLU A 152 0.27 -5.37 4.22
N LEU A 153 0.37 -5.78 2.95
CA LEU A 153 1.59 -5.59 2.14
C LEU A 153 1.99 -4.10 2.08
N MET A 154 1.04 -3.21 1.84
CA MET A 154 1.31 -1.78 1.75
C MET A 154 1.75 -1.19 3.09
N GLU A 155 1.11 -1.55 4.22
CA GLU A 155 1.49 -1.06 5.55
C GLU A 155 2.90 -1.53 5.92
N GLN A 156 3.21 -2.82 5.77
CA GLN A 156 4.56 -3.33 6.03
C GLN A 156 5.61 -2.69 5.12
N TYR A 157 5.27 -2.45 3.85
CA TYR A 157 6.19 -1.81 2.91
C TYR A 157 6.48 -0.35 3.33
N LYS A 158 5.45 0.41 3.70
CA LYS A 158 5.60 1.78 4.23
C LYS A 158 6.50 1.80 5.46
N GLU A 159 6.20 0.97 6.46
CA GLU A 159 6.99 0.89 7.70
C GLU A 159 8.46 0.54 7.45
N ARG A 160 8.71 -0.45 6.58
CA ARG A 160 10.08 -0.86 6.23
C ARG A 160 10.86 0.24 5.54
N GLU A 161 10.25 0.93 4.60
CA GLU A 161 10.93 1.98 3.82
C GLU A 161 11.07 3.28 4.62
N GLN A 162 10.13 3.59 5.51
CA GLN A 162 10.25 4.68 6.49
C GLN A 162 11.42 4.46 7.44
N VAL A 163 11.60 3.26 7.99
CA VAL A 163 12.74 2.91 8.85
C VAL A 163 14.08 3.04 8.11
N LYS A 164 14.12 2.79 6.79
CA LYS A 164 15.29 3.00 5.94
C LYS A 164 15.54 4.49 5.62
N GLY A 165 14.65 5.41 6.02
CA GLY A 165 14.76 6.84 5.78
C GLY A 165 14.31 7.27 4.37
N ARG A 166 13.52 6.46 3.68
CA ARG A 166 12.86 6.86 2.43
C ARG A 166 11.85 7.95 2.69
N LYS A 167 11.63 8.82 1.70
CA LYS A 167 10.76 10.00 1.83
C LYS A 167 9.37 9.80 1.26
N LYS A 168 9.26 9.08 0.14
CA LYS A 168 7.99 8.90 -0.56
C LYS A 168 7.86 7.50 -1.16
N LEU A 169 6.62 7.02 -1.24
CA LEU A 169 6.22 6.00 -2.20
C LEU A 169 5.40 6.69 -3.29
N ILE A 170 5.70 6.41 -4.55
CA ILE A 170 5.06 7.00 -5.73
C ILE A 170 4.56 5.86 -6.61
N LEU A 171 3.36 5.96 -7.13
CA LEU A 171 2.77 4.98 -8.03
C LEU A 171 1.92 5.65 -9.10
N THR A 172 1.61 4.88 -10.14
CA THR A 172 0.50 5.17 -11.04
C THR A 172 -0.58 4.09 -10.92
N CYS A 173 -1.84 4.49 -11.06
CA CYS A 173 -2.95 3.55 -11.05
C CYS A 173 -4.06 3.96 -12.02
N LEU A 174 -4.86 2.99 -12.46
CA LEU A 174 -6.07 3.26 -13.21
C LEU A 174 -7.08 4.06 -12.36
N PRO A 175 -7.92 4.91 -12.97
CA PRO A 175 -8.88 5.76 -12.24
C PRO A 175 -9.81 5.02 -11.28
N ASP A 176 -10.18 3.76 -11.59
CA ASP A 176 -11.04 2.92 -10.74
C ASP A 176 -10.32 2.42 -9.46
N LYS A 177 -8.98 2.52 -9.38
CA LYS A 177 -8.16 2.14 -8.22
C LYS A 177 -7.83 3.32 -7.29
N VAL A 178 -8.05 4.55 -7.72
CA VAL A 178 -7.72 5.76 -6.95
C VAL A 178 -8.29 5.72 -5.52
N GLU A 179 -9.57 5.36 -5.38
CA GLU A 179 -10.21 5.31 -4.05
C GLU A 179 -9.66 4.18 -3.16
N MET A 180 -9.10 3.12 -3.74
CA MET A 180 -8.39 2.08 -2.98
C MET A 180 -7.08 2.63 -2.41
N TYR A 181 -6.26 3.30 -3.23
CA TYR A 181 -4.99 3.87 -2.79
C TYR A 181 -5.16 5.05 -1.82
N LYS A 182 -6.21 5.86 -1.96
CA LYS A 182 -6.57 6.87 -0.96
C LYS A 182 -6.81 6.25 0.43
N LYS A 183 -7.42 5.06 0.50
CA LYS A 183 -7.60 4.33 1.77
C LYS A 183 -6.29 3.80 2.36
N PHE A 184 -5.23 3.71 1.57
CA PHE A 184 -3.86 3.40 2.02
C PHE A 184 -3.06 4.65 2.38
N GLY A 185 -3.67 5.83 2.26
CA GLY A 185 -3.08 7.12 2.60
C GLY A 185 -2.44 7.88 1.44
N PHE A 186 -2.53 7.37 0.20
CA PHE A 186 -1.98 8.05 -0.97
C PHE A 186 -2.81 9.28 -1.35
N LYS A 187 -2.12 10.33 -1.75
CA LYS A 187 -2.69 11.54 -2.34
C LYS A 187 -2.73 11.38 -3.86
N ASP A 188 -3.87 11.71 -4.45
CA ASP A 188 -4.09 11.70 -5.89
C ASP A 188 -3.69 13.05 -6.49
N HIS A 189 -2.86 13.03 -7.52
CA HIS A 189 -2.40 14.19 -8.27
C HIS A 189 -3.12 14.35 -9.62
N GLY A 190 -4.08 13.48 -9.92
CA GLY A 190 -4.78 13.42 -11.19
C GLY A 190 -4.06 12.60 -12.25
N ILE A 191 -4.47 12.74 -13.50
CA ILE A 191 -3.84 12.02 -14.61
C ILE A 191 -2.40 12.52 -14.77
N GLY A 192 -1.46 11.57 -14.71
CA GLY A 192 -0.03 11.77 -14.92
C GLY A 192 0.39 11.60 -16.37
N ASP A 193 1.71 11.56 -16.59
CA ASP A 193 2.32 11.45 -17.93
C ASP A 193 2.45 10.00 -18.42
N SER A 194 2.21 8.99 -17.56
CA SER A 194 2.28 7.58 -17.93
C SER A 194 1.19 7.23 -18.95
N VAL A 195 1.59 6.52 -19.99
CA VAL A 195 0.73 5.95 -21.03
C VAL A 195 0.95 4.45 -21.15
N TRP A 196 1.44 3.82 -20.08
CA TRP A 196 1.74 2.40 -20.02
C TRP A 196 0.53 1.55 -20.43
N GLY A 197 0.75 0.54 -21.25
CA GLY A 197 -0.32 -0.31 -21.77
C GLY A 197 -1.34 0.39 -22.68
N GLY A 198 -1.16 1.69 -22.99
CA GLY A 198 -2.10 2.48 -23.77
C GLY A 198 -3.23 3.12 -22.94
N GLU A 199 -3.11 3.08 -21.61
CA GLU A 199 -4.11 3.57 -20.67
C GLU A 199 -3.74 4.96 -20.11
N ALA A 200 -4.71 5.63 -19.48
CA ALA A 200 -4.50 6.87 -18.74
C ALA A 200 -4.37 6.56 -17.24
N TRP A 201 -3.27 6.98 -16.64
CA TRP A 201 -2.93 6.66 -15.27
C TRP A 201 -2.98 7.88 -14.36
N ASN A 202 -3.59 7.75 -13.19
CA ASN A 202 -3.45 8.73 -12.12
C ASN A 202 -2.10 8.54 -11.42
N GLU A 203 -1.35 9.64 -11.24
CA GLU A 203 -0.17 9.63 -10.37
C GLU A 203 -0.59 9.86 -8.92
N MET A 204 -0.04 9.05 -8.03
CA MET A 204 -0.31 9.13 -6.60
C MET A 204 0.97 9.01 -5.78
N ASP A 205 1.05 9.72 -4.67
CA ASP A 205 2.16 9.58 -3.72
C ASP A 205 1.70 9.53 -2.26
N ILE A 206 2.58 9.04 -1.40
CA ILE A 206 2.48 9.16 0.05
C ILE A 206 3.85 9.55 0.61
N VAL A 207 3.87 10.55 1.50
CA VAL A 207 5.06 10.95 2.25
C VAL A 207 5.23 9.99 3.44
N LEU A 208 6.45 9.48 3.61
CA LEU A 208 6.84 8.64 4.74
C LEU A 208 7.45 9.55 5.81
N GLU A 209 6.71 9.79 6.91
CA GLU A 209 7.12 10.64 8.04
C GLU A 209 7.87 9.84 9.13
#